data_42cd77ee50d030c4b49edb93e181992f
#
_entry.id   42cd77ee50d030c4b49edb93e181992f
#
_cell.length_a   1.000
_cell.length_b   1.000
_cell.length_c   1.000
_cell.angle_alpha   90.00
_cell.angle_beta   90.00
_cell.angle_gamma   90.00
#
_symmetry.space_group_name_H-M   'P 1'
#
loop_
_entity.id
_entity.type
_entity.pdbx_description
1 polymer ?
#
loop_
_entity_poly.entity_id
_entity_poly.type
_entity_poly.pdbx_seq_one_letter_code
_entity_poly.pdbx_strand_id
1 'polypeptide(L)'
;KATIGASEVGVSASGHIGDKTTYIASLRQSYLQLLFKLLGLPMLPNYIDGQVKFKTKLDNKDELVFLGLAGFDNMKLSTEPDDAGDEYLLSYLPKLKQETFTAGATYRHFMDAHTQTYSLSYSYLNNRSLKYLDNDETVDENIILQSRGLEGKAQARFENKSYYGTWTVRE
;
A
#
# COMPACT_ATOMS: atom_id res chain seq x y z
N LYS A 1 12.22 10.55 -11.93
CA LYS A 1 11.04 10.73 -12.80
C LYS A 1 9.92 11.34 -11.97
N ALA A 2 9.28 12.42 -12.47
CA ALA A 2 8.02 12.93 -11.94
C ALA A 2 6.89 12.55 -12.91
N THR A 3 5.71 12.30 -12.38
CA THR A 3 4.51 11.92 -13.13
C THR A 3 3.34 12.70 -12.57
N ILE A 4 2.52 13.26 -13.47
CA ILE A 4 1.26 13.89 -13.15
C ILE A 4 0.20 13.12 -13.95
N GLY A 5 -0.69 12.46 -13.24
CA GLY A 5 -1.82 11.70 -13.79
C GLY A 5 -3.13 12.48 -13.69
N ALA A 6 -4.24 11.87 -14.06
CA ALA A 6 -5.57 12.47 -13.94
C ALA A 6 -6.04 12.62 -12.47
N SER A 7 -5.52 11.81 -11.55
CA SER A 7 -5.96 11.73 -10.15
C SER A 7 -4.82 11.78 -9.13
N GLU A 8 -3.56 11.76 -9.57
CA GLU A 8 -2.40 11.66 -8.68
C GLU A 8 -1.16 12.36 -9.24
N VAL A 9 -0.30 12.77 -8.34
CA VAL A 9 1.08 13.14 -8.65
C VAL A 9 2.02 12.13 -8.00
N GLY A 10 3.14 11.84 -8.66
CA GLY A 10 4.11 10.91 -8.16
C GLY A 10 5.54 11.30 -8.51
N VAL A 11 6.45 10.87 -7.65
CA VAL A 11 7.88 10.93 -7.91
C VAL A 11 8.47 9.54 -7.76
N SER A 12 9.41 9.21 -8.63
CA SER A 12 10.13 7.94 -8.54
C SER A 12 11.60 8.13 -8.88
N ALA A 13 12.43 7.35 -8.20
CA ALA A 13 13.85 7.26 -8.43
C ALA A 13 14.27 5.81 -8.55
N SER A 14 15.19 5.53 -9.45
CA SER A 14 15.84 4.24 -9.56
C SER A 14 17.30 4.44 -9.94
N GLY A 15 18.16 3.54 -9.52
CA GLY A 15 19.57 3.66 -9.80
C GLY A 15 20.39 2.58 -9.10
N HIS A 16 21.67 2.87 -8.95
CA HIS A 16 22.66 2.00 -8.32
C HIS A 16 23.27 2.71 -7.11
N ILE A 17 23.58 1.94 -6.10
CA ILE A 17 24.38 2.32 -4.93
C ILE A 17 25.63 1.44 -4.95
N GLY A 18 26.75 2.02 -5.40
CA GLY A 18 27.94 1.24 -5.75
C GLY A 18 27.64 0.24 -6.87
N ASP A 19 28.50 -0.80 -6.98
CA ASP A 19 28.44 -1.77 -8.08
C ASP A 19 27.49 -2.95 -7.82
N LYS A 20 27.05 -3.12 -6.59
CA LYS A 20 26.32 -4.33 -6.18
C LYS A 20 24.83 -4.12 -5.87
N THR A 21 24.41 -2.90 -5.62
CA THR A 21 23.05 -2.62 -5.16
C THR A 21 22.29 -1.78 -6.17
N THR A 22 21.11 -2.23 -6.56
CA THR A 22 20.13 -1.45 -7.30
C THR A 22 18.98 -1.07 -6.40
N TYR A 23 18.37 0.09 -6.65
CA TYR A 23 17.18 0.52 -5.91
C TYR A 23 16.11 1.07 -6.83
N ILE A 24 14.87 0.95 -6.40
CA ILE A 24 13.70 1.62 -6.93
C ILE A 24 12.93 2.18 -5.74
N ALA A 25 12.57 3.45 -5.79
CA ALA A 25 11.72 4.10 -4.78
C ALA A 25 10.68 4.96 -5.49
N SER A 26 9.48 5.01 -4.96
CA SER A 26 8.44 5.91 -5.43
C SER A 26 7.55 6.38 -4.28
N LEU A 27 7.03 7.59 -4.45
CA LEU A 27 6.03 8.20 -3.58
C LEU A 27 4.94 8.77 -4.47
N ARG A 28 3.67 8.53 -4.11
CA ARG A 28 2.51 9.06 -4.82
C ARG A 28 1.56 9.72 -3.84
N GLN A 29 0.96 10.81 -4.30
CA GLN A 29 -0.08 11.54 -3.58
C GLN A 29 -1.28 11.71 -4.51
N SER A 30 -2.45 11.29 -4.05
CA SER A 30 -3.71 11.52 -4.73
C SER A 30 -4.20 12.96 -4.54
N TYR A 31 -4.82 13.50 -5.58
CA TYR A 31 -5.69 14.68 -5.50
C TYR A 31 -7.12 14.36 -5.97
N LEU A 32 -7.50 13.10 -5.88
CA LEU A 32 -8.81 12.59 -6.29
C LEU A 32 -9.96 13.31 -5.58
N GLN A 33 -9.74 13.74 -4.32
CA GLN A 33 -10.74 14.54 -3.58
C GLN A 33 -11.09 15.86 -4.30
N LEU A 34 -10.12 16.50 -4.99
CA LEU A 34 -10.37 17.71 -5.76
C LEU A 34 -11.26 17.40 -6.97
N LEU A 35 -10.96 16.31 -7.67
CA LEU A 35 -11.74 15.88 -8.81
C LEU A 35 -13.17 15.52 -8.39
N PHE A 36 -13.35 14.79 -7.29
CA PHE A 36 -14.65 14.40 -6.76
C PHE A 36 -15.46 15.63 -6.33
N LYS A 37 -14.82 16.60 -5.68
CA LYS A 37 -15.48 17.88 -5.32
C LYS A 37 -15.93 18.66 -6.57
N LEU A 38 -15.13 18.67 -7.64
CA LEU A 38 -15.50 19.32 -8.91
C LEU A 38 -16.65 18.62 -9.64
N LEU A 39 -16.82 17.32 -9.42
CA LEU A 39 -17.92 16.51 -9.97
C LEU A 39 -19.16 16.48 -9.08
N GLY A 40 -19.18 17.23 -7.98
CA GLY A 40 -20.31 17.25 -7.02
C GLY A 40 -20.46 15.94 -6.23
N LEU A 41 -19.42 15.08 -6.13
CA LEU A 41 -19.54 13.82 -5.43
C LEU A 41 -19.40 14.00 -3.90
N PRO A 42 -20.24 13.32 -3.10
CA PRO A 42 -20.27 13.51 -1.64
C PRO A 42 -19.10 12.85 -0.90
N MET A 43 -18.28 12.06 -1.60
CA MET A 43 -17.09 11.38 -1.06
C MET A 43 -15.82 12.08 -1.50
N LEU A 44 -14.87 12.26 -0.59
CA LEU A 44 -13.61 12.95 -0.83
C LEU A 44 -12.41 12.04 -0.50
N PRO A 45 -12.11 11.05 -1.38
CA PRO A 45 -10.99 10.15 -1.16
C PRO A 45 -9.65 10.85 -1.37
N ASN A 46 -8.70 10.54 -0.50
CA ASN A 46 -7.33 10.99 -0.58
C ASN A 46 -6.40 9.85 -0.13
N TYR A 47 -5.33 9.62 -0.87
CA TYR A 47 -4.31 8.66 -0.45
C TYR A 47 -2.90 9.18 -0.72
N ILE A 48 -1.98 8.68 0.09
CA ILE A 48 -0.54 8.77 -0.13
C ILE A 48 0.04 7.39 0.03
N ASP A 49 0.86 6.98 -0.90
CA ASP A 49 1.56 5.71 -0.82
C ASP A 49 3.02 5.84 -1.25
N GLY A 50 3.83 4.95 -0.71
CA GLY A 50 5.24 4.86 -1.05
C GLY A 50 5.72 3.42 -1.11
N GLN A 51 6.71 3.19 -1.95
CA GLN A 51 7.37 1.91 -2.04
C GLN A 51 8.87 2.07 -2.24
N VAL A 52 9.60 1.11 -1.72
CA VAL A 52 11.04 1.01 -1.90
C VAL A 52 11.44 -0.44 -2.10
N LYS A 53 12.35 -0.67 -3.02
CA LYS A 53 12.97 -1.98 -3.24
C LYS A 53 14.47 -1.80 -3.41
N PHE A 54 15.22 -2.58 -2.65
CA PHE A 54 16.66 -2.75 -2.84
C PHE A 54 16.95 -4.17 -3.28
N LYS A 55 17.88 -4.32 -4.20
CA LYS A 55 18.40 -5.59 -4.64
C LYS A 55 19.92 -5.51 -4.62
N THR A 56 20.54 -6.32 -3.76
CA THR A 56 21.98 -6.32 -3.52
C THR A 56 22.56 -7.70 -3.88
N LYS A 57 23.56 -7.71 -4.74
CA LYS A 57 24.41 -8.87 -4.95
C LYS A 57 25.44 -8.89 -3.84
N LEU A 58 25.36 -9.84 -2.93
CA LEU A 58 26.34 -10.00 -1.85
C LEU A 58 27.65 -10.51 -2.43
N ASP A 59 27.53 -11.52 -3.28
CA ASP A 59 28.61 -12.09 -4.08
C ASP A 59 28.11 -12.69 -5.40
N ASN A 60 28.86 -13.62 -6.02
CA ASN A 60 28.50 -14.26 -7.30
C ASN A 60 27.35 -15.29 -7.15
N LYS A 61 27.09 -15.75 -5.93
CA LYS A 61 26.09 -16.79 -5.64
C LYS A 61 24.96 -16.30 -4.75
N ASP A 62 25.07 -15.11 -4.16
CA ASP A 62 24.16 -14.65 -3.14
C ASP A 62 23.55 -13.29 -3.48
N GLU A 63 22.25 -13.23 -3.37
CA GLU A 63 21.44 -12.04 -3.64
C GLU A 63 20.47 -11.78 -2.48
N LEU A 64 20.40 -10.55 -2.04
CA LEU A 64 19.42 -10.08 -1.06
C LEU A 64 18.50 -9.04 -1.71
N VAL A 65 17.19 -9.25 -1.55
CA VAL A 65 16.16 -8.29 -1.98
C VAL A 65 15.38 -7.83 -0.75
N PHE A 66 15.27 -6.54 -0.58
CA PHE A 66 14.39 -5.92 0.40
C PHE A 66 13.26 -5.18 -0.32
N LEU A 67 12.03 -5.28 0.22
CA LEU A 67 10.84 -4.58 -0.26
C LEU A 67 10.15 -3.92 0.94
N GLY A 68 9.78 -2.65 0.78
CA GLY A 68 8.94 -1.90 1.70
C GLY A 68 7.80 -1.22 0.94
N LEU A 69 6.59 -1.30 1.49
CA LEU A 69 5.38 -0.66 0.98
C LEU A 69 4.69 0.02 2.15
N ALA A 70 4.17 1.22 1.95
CA ALA A 70 3.33 1.91 2.90
C ALA A 70 2.23 2.67 2.17
N GLY A 71 1.02 2.69 2.73
CA GLY A 71 -0.12 3.41 2.19
C GLY A 71 -0.99 3.97 3.30
N PHE A 72 -1.48 5.18 3.09
CA PHE A 72 -2.40 5.88 3.98
C PHE A 72 -3.57 6.38 3.14
N ASP A 73 -4.73 5.80 3.39
CA ASP A 73 -5.98 6.16 2.72
C ASP A 73 -6.89 6.88 3.70
N ASN A 74 -7.53 7.94 3.25
CA ASN A 74 -8.49 8.70 4.02
C ASN A 74 -9.66 9.11 3.12
N MET A 75 -10.86 8.70 3.48
CA MET A 75 -12.08 9.13 2.83
C MET A 75 -12.83 10.05 3.79
N LYS A 76 -12.89 11.33 3.44
CA LYS A 76 -13.74 12.34 4.09
C LYS A 76 -15.09 12.40 3.37
N LEU A 77 -16.08 12.91 4.06
CA LEU A 77 -17.37 13.21 3.48
C LEU A 77 -17.42 14.71 3.12
N SER A 78 -18.15 15.07 2.06
CA SER A 78 -18.47 16.47 1.77
C SER A 78 -19.32 17.04 2.89
N THR A 79 -19.11 18.29 3.22
CA THR A 79 -19.95 19.05 4.19
C THR A 79 -21.03 19.88 3.48
N GLU A 80 -21.00 19.93 2.16
CA GLU A 80 -21.91 20.71 1.33
C GLU A 80 -22.53 19.77 0.31
N PRO A 81 -23.67 19.11 0.60
CA PRO A 81 -24.37 18.28 -0.36
C PRO A 81 -24.97 19.18 -1.47
N ASP A 82 -24.88 18.74 -2.72
CA ASP A 82 -25.40 19.50 -3.85
C ASP A 82 -26.93 19.25 -4.05
N ASP A 83 -27.43 18.12 -3.61
CA ASP A 83 -28.84 17.76 -3.69
C ASP A 83 -29.31 16.79 -2.57
N ALA A 84 -30.61 16.48 -2.56
CA ALA A 84 -31.22 15.57 -1.58
C ALA A 84 -30.69 14.11 -1.70
N GLY A 85 -30.22 13.72 -2.89
CA GLY A 85 -29.61 12.41 -3.11
C GLY A 85 -28.24 12.30 -2.43
N ASP A 86 -27.47 13.35 -2.49
CA ASP A 86 -26.16 13.44 -1.81
C ASP A 86 -26.35 13.45 -0.30
N GLU A 87 -27.33 14.21 0.21
CA GLU A 87 -27.67 14.23 1.64
C GLU A 87 -28.05 12.82 2.12
N TYR A 88 -28.88 12.11 1.34
CA TYR A 88 -29.23 10.73 1.64
C TYR A 88 -28.00 9.80 1.65
N LEU A 89 -27.12 9.88 0.64
CA LEU A 89 -25.89 9.08 0.61
C LEU A 89 -24.98 9.41 1.81
N LEU A 90 -24.80 10.67 2.13
CA LEU A 90 -24.00 11.11 3.28
C LEU A 90 -24.56 10.59 4.60
N SER A 91 -25.88 10.40 4.71
CA SER A 91 -26.51 9.84 5.92
C SER A 91 -26.10 8.40 6.22
N TYR A 92 -25.64 7.62 5.23
CA TYR A 92 -25.22 6.22 5.37
C TYR A 92 -23.71 6.01 5.34
N LEU A 93 -22.96 6.88 4.67
CA LEU A 93 -21.53 6.68 4.48
C LEU A 93 -20.74 6.97 5.75
N PRO A 94 -19.88 6.05 6.20
CA PRO A 94 -18.92 6.33 7.26
C PRO A 94 -17.68 7.04 6.70
N LYS A 95 -16.97 7.76 7.54
CA LYS A 95 -15.59 8.17 7.28
C LYS A 95 -14.68 6.95 7.39
N LEU A 96 -13.77 6.80 6.45
CA LEU A 96 -12.84 5.68 6.41
C LEU A 96 -11.41 6.19 6.49
N LYS A 97 -10.60 5.51 7.30
CA LYS A 97 -9.16 5.71 7.38
C LYS A 97 -8.47 4.37 7.38
N GLN A 98 -7.52 4.18 6.47
CA GLN A 98 -6.74 2.98 6.36
C GLN A 98 -5.24 3.30 6.38
N GLU A 99 -4.50 2.52 7.14
CA GLU A 99 -3.04 2.57 7.24
C GLU A 99 -2.52 1.18 6.92
N THR A 100 -1.67 1.08 5.92
CA THR A 100 -1.11 -0.18 5.45
C THR A 100 0.40 -0.09 5.45
N PHE A 101 1.06 -1.13 5.93
CA PHE A 101 2.51 -1.27 5.87
C PHE A 101 2.88 -2.71 5.56
N THR A 102 3.82 -2.92 4.66
CA THR A 102 4.41 -4.24 4.38
C THR A 102 5.90 -4.09 4.20
N ALA A 103 6.67 -4.91 4.90
CA ALA A 103 8.10 -5.04 4.69
C ALA A 103 8.48 -6.52 4.52
N GLY A 104 9.44 -6.78 3.66
CA GLY A 104 9.92 -8.14 3.44
C GLY A 104 11.35 -8.18 2.93
N ALA A 105 12.01 -9.28 3.21
CA ALA A 105 13.34 -9.60 2.70
C ALA A 105 13.34 -10.98 2.06
N THR A 106 14.05 -11.11 0.95
CA THR A 106 14.26 -12.38 0.25
C THR A 106 15.75 -12.57 0.02
N TYR A 107 16.29 -13.66 0.53
CA TYR A 107 17.64 -14.11 0.26
C TYR A 107 17.61 -15.26 -0.75
N ARG A 108 18.46 -15.20 -1.77
CA ARG A 108 18.63 -16.23 -2.79
C ARG A 108 20.07 -16.69 -2.81
N HIS A 109 20.22 -18.02 -2.78
CA HIS A 109 21.51 -18.68 -2.96
C HIS A 109 21.49 -19.47 -4.26
N PHE A 110 22.37 -19.13 -5.18
CA PHE A 110 22.50 -19.77 -6.49
C PHE A 110 23.62 -20.80 -6.45
N MET A 111 23.25 -22.04 -6.75
CA MET A 111 24.16 -23.16 -6.95
C MET A 111 24.07 -23.64 -8.41
N ASP A 112 25.02 -24.42 -8.88
CA ASP A 112 25.09 -24.84 -10.30
C ASP A 112 23.78 -25.48 -10.80
N ALA A 113 23.18 -26.36 -9.99
CA ALA A 113 21.97 -27.10 -10.36
C ALA A 113 20.73 -26.72 -9.49
N HIS A 114 20.86 -25.81 -8.54
CA HIS A 114 19.82 -25.48 -7.59
C HIS A 114 19.78 -23.98 -7.30
N THR A 115 18.60 -23.48 -6.95
CA THR A 115 18.45 -22.13 -6.38
C THR A 115 17.59 -22.25 -5.13
N GLN A 116 18.11 -21.82 -4.00
CA GLN A 116 17.40 -21.75 -2.74
C GLN A 116 16.93 -20.30 -2.50
N THR A 117 15.68 -20.17 -2.12
CA THR A 117 15.06 -18.86 -1.83
C THR A 117 14.42 -18.88 -0.46
N TYR A 118 14.85 -17.97 0.39
CA TYR A 118 14.32 -17.76 1.74
C TYR A 118 13.65 -16.38 1.76
N SER A 119 12.38 -16.34 2.10
CA SER A 119 11.63 -15.08 2.18
C SER A 119 10.98 -14.94 3.55
N LEU A 120 11.06 -13.73 4.09
CA LEU A 120 10.38 -13.33 5.32
C LEU A 120 9.68 -12.01 5.07
N SER A 121 8.43 -11.89 5.50
CA SER A 121 7.67 -10.65 5.38
C SER A 121 6.72 -10.46 6.54
N TYR A 122 6.41 -9.18 6.79
CA TYR A 122 5.39 -8.75 7.74
C TYR A 122 4.52 -7.69 7.08
N SER A 123 3.21 -7.86 7.21
CA SER A 123 2.20 -6.90 6.77
C SER A 123 1.36 -6.45 7.95
N TYR A 124 1.02 -5.18 7.97
CA TYR A 124 0.16 -4.55 8.96
C TYR A 124 -0.92 -3.76 8.24
N LEU A 125 -2.15 -3.91 8.71
CA LEU A 125 -3.32 -3.16 8.27
C LEU A 125 -4.06 -2.63 9.50
N ASN A 126 -4.38 -1.34 9.49
CA ASN A 126 -5.24 -0.69 10.45
C ASN A 126 -6.35 0.03 9.70
N ASN A 127 -7.54 -0.50 9.78
CA ASN A 127 -8.72 0.04 9.13
C ASN A 127 -9.68 0.60 10.18
N ARG A 128 -10.10 1.84 10.01
CA ARG A 128 -11.00 2.56 10.91
C ARG A 128 -12.20 3.09 10.15
N SER A 129 -13.37 2.86 10.71
CA SER A 129 -14.64 3.41 10.22
C SER A 129 -15.28 4.20 11.34
N LEU A 130 -15.74 5.39 11.03
CA LEU A 130 -16.37 6.30 11.98
C LEU A 130 -17.60 6.94 11.34
N LYS A 131 -18.73 6.90 12.03
CA LYS A 131 -19.98 7.52 11.59
C LYS A 131 -20.63 8.24 12.73
N TYR A 132 -21.01 9.49 12.48
CA TYR A 132 -21.80 10.32 13.39
C TYR A 132 -23.25 10.40 12.90
N LEU A 133 -24.17 10.54 13.84
CA LEU A 133 -25.56 10.84 13.57
C LEU A 133 -25.62 12.20 12.84
N ASP A 134 -26.35 12.26 11.74
CA ASP A 134 -26.49 13.46 10.88
C ASP A 134 -25.14 14.09 10.46
N ASN A 135 -24.05 13.31 10.53
CA ASN A 135 -22.66 13.75 10.30
C ASN A 135 -22.20 14.88 11.25
N ASP A 136 -22.89 15.07 12.38
CA ASP A 136 -22.53 16.05 13.39
C ASP A 136 -21.39 15.53 14.28
N GLU A 137 -20.21 16.10 14.07
CA GLU A 137 -18.96 15.74 14.78
C GLU A 137 -18.70 16.62 16.01
N THR A 138 -19.63 17.49 16.36
CA THR A 138 -19.43 18.46 17.44
C THR A 138 -19.43 17.83 18.82
N VAL A 139 -20.09 16.67 18.97
CA VAL A 139 -20.18 15.92 20.22
C VAL A 139 -19.95 14.43 19.98
N ASP A 140 -19.23 13.78 20.89
CA ASP A 140 -18.91 12.36 20.79
C ASP A 140 -20.14 11.46 20.97
N GLU A 141 -21.21 11.94 21.64
CA GLU A 141 -22.46 11.21 21.81
C GLU A 141 -23.18 10.91 20.48
N ASN A 142 -22.86 11.65 19.43
CA ASN A 142 -23.38 11.42 18.08
C ASN A 142 -22.72 10.25 17.35
N ILE A 143 -21.71 9.60 17.93
CA ILE A 143 -21.06 8.44 17.30
C ILE A 143 -22.02 7.26 17.28
N ILE A 144 -22.51 6.89 16.08
CA ILE A 144 -23.39 5.73 15.86
C ILE A 144 -22.65 4.50 15.35
N LEU A 145 -21.46 4.69 14.79
CA LEU A 145 -20.58 3.60 14.37
C LEU A 145 -19.13 3.97 14.61
N GLN A 146 -18.43 3.14 15.36
CA GLN A 146 -16.99 3.20 15.50
C GLN A 146 -16.43 1.77 15.38
N SER A 147 -15.63 1.55 14.37
CA SER A 147 -15.00 0.25 14.13
C SER A 147 -13.51 0.41 13.86
N ARG A 148 -12.73 -0.52 14.39
CA ARG A 148 -11.31 -0.60 14.14
C ARG A 148 -10.90 -2.05 13.89
N GLY A 149 -10.43 -2.32 12.68
CA GLY A 149 -9.84 -3.60 12.29
C GLY A 149 -8.31 -3.50 12.29
N LEU A 150 -7.66 -4.33 13.07
CA LEU A 150 -6.21 -4.47 13.08
C LEU A 150 -5.86 -5.86 12.57
N GLU A 151 -4.98 -5.92 11.57
CA GLU A 151 -4.44 -7.17 11.05
C GLU A 151 -2.92 -7.08 10.99
N GLY A 152 -2.26 -8.09 11.58
CA GLY A 152 -0.84 -8.31 11.48
C GLY A 152 -0.57 -9.69 10.90
N LYS A 153 0.23 -9.79 9.83
CA LYS A 153 0.55 -11.05 9.18
C LYS A 153 2.05 -11.21 8.95
N ALA A 154 2.64 -12.16 9.64
CA ALA A 154 4.00 -12.61 9.39
C ALA A 154 3.98 -13.83 8.47
N GLN A 155 4.87 -13.87 7.48
CA GLN A 155 5.00 -14.98 6.55
C GLN A 155 6.48 -15.33 6.37
N ALA A 156 6.78 -16.63 6.39
CA ALA A 156 8.06 -17.19 6.01
C ALA A 156 7.85 -18.19 4.88
N ARG A 157 8.72 -18.17 3.89
CA ARG A 157 8.69 -19.10 2.76
C ARG A 157 10.10 -19.58 2.45
N PHE A 158 10.23 -20.87 2.27
CA PHE A 158 11.39 -21.51 1.66
C PHE A 158 10.98 -22.10 0.32
N GLU A 159 11.83 -21.98 -0.68
CA GLU A 159 11.66 -22.60 -2.00
C GLU A 159 13.01 -23.14 -2.46
N ASN A 160 13.03 -24.41 -2.86
CA ASN A 160 14.17 -25.01 -3.55
C ASN A 160 13.80 -25.29 -5.00
N LYS A 161 14.57 -24.76 -5.93
CA LYS A 161 14.37 -24.92 -7.35
C LYS A 161 15.56 -25.68 -7.93
N SER A 162 15.29 -26.85 -8.49
CA SER A 162 16.28 -27.76 -9.05
C SER A 162 16.17 -27.84 -10.56
N TYR A 163 17.31 -27.87 -11.25
CA TYR A 163 17.39 -27.90 -12.71
C TYR A 163 17.98 -29.22 -13.17
N TYR A 164 17.23 -29.99 -13.97
CA TYR A 164 17.63 -31.30 -14.52
C TYR A 164 17.46 -31.26 -16.04
N GLY A 165 18.50 -30.82 -16.75
CA GLY A 165 18.43 -30.63 -18.19
C GLY A 165 17.33 -29.61 -18.57
N THR A 166 16.29 -30.07 -19.27
CA THR A 166 15.13 -29.25 -19.64
C THR A 166 14.05 -29.18 -18.57
N TRP A 167 14.16 -29.96 -17.50
CA TRP A 167 13.18 -30.01 -16.42
C TRP A 167 13.54 -29.08 -15.29
N THR A 168 12.53 -28.44 -14.74
CA THR A 168 12.65 -27.61 -13.51
C THR A 168 11.68 -28.14 -12.47
N VAL A 169 12.20 -28.55 -11.32
CA VAL A 169 11.43 -28.98 -10.15
C VAL A 169 11.46 -27.87 -9.11
N ARG A 170 10.31 -27.56 -8.54
CA ARG A 170 10.14 -26.55 -7.48
C ARG A 170 9.45 -27.22 -6.29
N GLU A 171 10.07 -27.10 -5.14
CA GLU A 171 9.61 -27.64 -3.85
C GLU A 171 9.41 -26.52 -2.85
#